data_e910a7f9888685df810b90576e773900
#
_entry.id   e910a7f9888685df810b90576e773900
#
_cell.length_a   1.000
_cell.length_b   1.000
_cell.length_c   1.000
_cell.angle_alpha   90.00
_cell.angle_beta   90.00
_cell.angle_gamma   90.00
#
_symmetry.space_group_name_H-M   'P 1'
#
loop_
_entity.id
_entity.type
_entity.pdbx_description
1 polymer ?
#
loop_
_entity_poly.entity_id
_entity_poly.type
_entity_poly.pdbx_seq_one_letter_code
_entity_poly.pdbx_strand_id
1 'polypeptide(L)'
;MSQTYSTLPDRRVRGLPLEHGGCGPGLRRGAMAVATGATVVAAALAPTPPAQVGEIALLSSANALIMAGTDMHDVDQAWVEMAIDGYIRPTLGGDYTGIPVVTPAQFWPFGGPDDMFFDLSVLAGTRVIDAAIDATTEPTVVFGYSQSSVIATAAKRRLAERAADAANAESMPPVSFVVLANLNRPNGGLNARFPGAFIEELGWTFSAAAPTDTGFTTIDVARQYDVFADFPRYPLNAVATANAVVALLYGAHDYSRVTLNPADPRYDANTVVQQFGDTTYYFIPTPMLPLLRPLRDLGFDPVLLDAVEPAMRVLVEFGYDRSTPFGQPTGAQLIPREDFEQLDRDLAVAIEEGRAILDAAKDPIGADAAPTLPAPTAVRRPPRASPDSPRAQPAPGARATRAQSASPGITPAPKAAVLQATAAQQRAATPGALPASRPPR
;
A
#
# COMPACT_ATOMS: atom_id res chain seq x y z
N MET A 1 24.91 -17.80 -15.96
CA MET A 1 24.11 -18.35 -17.08
C MET A 1 23.06 -17.31 -17.45
N SER A 2 23.34 -16.52 -18.49
CA SER A 2 22.48 -15.46 -19.00
C SER A 2 21.32 -16.08 -19.78
N GLN A 3 20.08 -15.82 -19.35
CA GLN A 3 18.90 -16.06 -20.20
C GLN A 3 18.41 -14.74 -20.73
N THR A 4 18.60 -14.56 -22.03
CA THR A 4 18.07 -13.50 -22.87
C THR A 4 16.57 -13.70 -23.07
N TYR A 5 15.76 -12.71 -22.68
CA TYR A 5 14.35 -12.65 -23.07
C TYR A 5 14.20 -12.20 -24.51
N SER A 6 13.64 -13.11 -25.32
CA SER A 6 13.28 -12.90 -26.72
C SER A 6 12.01 -12.07 -26.83
N THR A 7 12.08 -10.99 -27.61
CA THR A 7 10.97 -10.14 -28.01
C THR A 7 10.06 -10.85 -29.02
N LEU A 8 8.75 -10.88 -28.75
CA LEU A 8 7.72 -11.31 -29.71
C LEU A 8 7.25 -10.15 -30.58
N PRO A 9 6.88 -10.41 -31.84
CA PRO A 9 6.61 -9.36 -32.82
C PRO A 9 5.18 -8.82 -32.79
N ASP A 10 5.11 -7.54 -33.09
CA ASP A 10 3.96 -6.67 -33.32
C ASP A 10 2.97 -7.26 -34.35
N ARG A 11 1.72 -7.53 -33.94
CA ARG A 11 0.61 -7.85 -34.87
C ARG A 11 -0.29 -6.63 -35.01
N ARG A 12 -0.07 -5.90 -36.10
CA ARG A 12 -1.03 -4.90 -36.63
C ARG A 12 -2.34 -5.57 -37.00
N VAL A 13 -3.44 -5.15 -36.44
CA VAL A 13 -4.79 -5.47 -36.92
C VAL A 13 -5.30 -4.29 -37.71
N ARG A 14 -5.66 -4.61 -38.97
CA ARG A 14 -6.24 -3.69 -39.96
C ARG A 14 -7.66 -3.32 -39.59
N GLY A 15 -7.99 -2.03 -39.78
CA GLY A 15 -9.34 -1.50 -39.70
C GLY A 15 -10.29 -2.01 -40.76
N LEU A 16 -11.58 -1.98 -40.45
CA LEU A 16 -12.70 -2.07 -41.40
C LEU A 16 -13.70 -0.94 -41.11
N PRO A 17 -14.46 -0.48 -42.10
CA PRO A 17 -14.99 0.86 -42.18
C PRO A 17 -16.41 1.02 -41.58
N LEU A 18 -16.70 2.29 -41.27
CA LEU A 18 -18.00 2.82 -40.89
C LEU A 18 -18.99 2.74 -42.05
N GLU A 19 -20.21 2.23 -41.81
CA GLU A 19 -21.36 2.51 -42.65
C GLU A 19 -22.42 3.34 -41.92
N HIS A 20 -22.88 4.38 -42.61
CA HIS A 20 -23.93 5.31 -42.24
C HIS A 20 -25.31 4.80 -42.68
N GLY A 21 -26.33 5.03 -41.86
CA GLY A 21 -27.75 5.05 -42.22
C GLY A 21 -28.53 5.45 -40.97
N GLY A 22 -29.29 6.43 -40.90
CA GLY A 22 -30.11 7.16 -41.80
C GLY A 22 -31.57 7.11 -41.35
N CYS A 23 -32.10 8.28 -40.91
CA CYS A 23 -33.53 8.75 -40.96
C CYS A 23 -34.61 8.02 -40.15
N GLY A 24 -35.31 8.70 -39.24
CA GLY A 24 -36.50 9.47 -39.53
C GLY A 24 -37.50 9.57 -38.32
N PRO A 25 -38.38 10.56 -38.26
CA PRO A 25 -38.96 11.06 -37.05
C PRO A 25 -40.40 10.57 -36.81
N GLY A 26 -40.82 10.53 -35.52
CA GLY A 26 -42.17 10.26 -35.09
C GLY A 26 -42.69 11.24 -34.03
N LEU A 27 -43.42 12.25 -34.47
CA LEU A 27 -44.23 13.11 -33.65
C LEU A 27 -45.39 12.33 -32.97
N ARG A 28 -45.68 12.59 -31.71
CA ARG A 28 -47.04 12.66 -31.20
C ARG A 28 -47.18 13.70 -30.08
N ARG A 29 -48.18 14.58 -30.31
CA ARG A 29 -48.73 15.66 -29.48
C ARG A 29 -49.62 15.11 -28.37
N GLY A 30 -49.72 15.87 -27.27
CA GLY A 30 -50.81 15.80 -26.25
C GLY A 30 -50.51 16.85 -25.18
N ALA A 31 -51.02 17.97 -25.28
CA ALA A 31 -52.13 18.76 -24.72
C ALA A 31 -52.07 18.88 -23.17
N MET A 32 -51.62 20.02 -22.66
CA MET A 32 -52.35 21.17 -22.13
C MET A 32 -53.19 20.91 -20.86
N ALA A 33 -52.75 21.50 -19.73
CA ALA A 33 -53.63 22.05 -18.71
C ALA A 33 -52.97 23.27 -18.03
N VAL A 34 -53.59 24.40 -18.16
CA VAL A 34 -53.28 25.70 -17.56
C VAL A 34 -53.89 25.74 -16.16
N ALA A 35 -53.12 26.12 -15.16
CA ALA A 35 -53.67 26.59 -13.88
C ALA A 35 -52.93 27.87 -13.48
N THR A 36 -53.65 28.98 -13.61
CA THR A 36 -53.27 30.32 -13.16
C THR A 36 -53.39 30.40 -11.63
N GLY A 37 -52.31 30.76 -10.97
CA GLY A 37 -52.28 31.15 -9.57
C GLY A 37 -51.33 32.32 -9.38
N ALA A 38 -51.89 33.51 -9.23
CA ALA A 38 -51.14 34.73 -8.91
C ALA A 38 -50.63 34.68 -7.46
N THR A 39 -49.32 34.75 -7.26
CA THR A 39 -48.74 34.97 -5.95
C THR A 39 -47.83 36.21 -6.01
N VAL A 40 -48.11 37.14 -5.13
CA VAL A 40 -47.46 38.44 -4.94
C VAL A 40 -46.00 38.20 -4.53
N VAL A 41 -45.04 38.70 -5.30
CA VAL A 41 -43.61 38.71 -4.96
C VAL A 41 -43.33 39.93 -4.10
N ALA A 42 -43.14 39.72 -2.80
CA ALA A 42 -42.47 40.69 -1.93
C ALA A 42 -40.96 40.54 -2.11
N ALA A 43 -40.32 41.48 -2.81
CA ALA A 43 -38.89 41.57 -2.94
C ALA A 43 -38.25 42.00 -1.60
N ALA A 44 -37.74 41.06 -0.82
CA ALA A 44 -36.85 41.35 0.28
C ALA A 44 -35.42 41.60 -0.28
N LEU A 45 -34.96 42.84 -0.15
CA LEU A 45 -33.55 43.19 -0.39
C LEU A 45 -32.68 42.51 0.66
N ALA A 46 -32.09 41.36 0.31
CA ALA A 46 -31.04 40.75 1.08
C ALA A 46 -29.74 41.53 0.83
N PRO A 47 -28.94 41.86 1.89
CA PRO A 47 -27.65 42.47 1.70
C PRO A 47 -26.74 41.48 0.95
N THR A 48 -26.16 41.95 -0.15
CA THR A 48 -25.10 41.20 -0.86
C THR A 48 -23.94 40.98 0.09
N PRO A 49 -23.48 39.71 0.30
CA PRO A 49 -22.25 39.45 1.04
C PRO A 49 -21.10 40.15 0.29
N PRO A 50 -20.11 40.72 1.01
CA PRO A 50 -18.93 41.28 0.38
C PRO A 50 -18.29 40.17 -0.48
N ALA A 51 -17.95 40.53 -1.72
CA ALA A 51 -17.17 39.68 -2.59
C ALA A 51 -15.90 39.27 -1.83
N GLN A 52 -15.81 38.01 -1.45
CA GLN A 52 -14.53 37.44 -1.03
C GLN A 52 -13.62 37.53 -2.25
N VAL A 53 -12.72 38.51 -2.18
CA VAL A 53 -11.52 38.52 -3.03
C VAL A 53 -10.80 37.23 -2.66
N GLY A 54 -11.00 36.19 -3.47
CA GLY A 54 -10.24 34.97 -3.33
C GLY A 54 -8.77 35.36 -3.37
N GLU A 55 -8.11 35.19 -2.26
CA GLU A 55 -6.67 35.18 -2.19
C GLU A 55 -6.24 34.16 -3.23
N ILE A 56 -5.70 34.66 -4.37
CA ILE A 56 -4.96 33.81 -5.30
C ILE A 56 -3.71 33.46 -4.50
N ALA A 57 -3.82 32.45 -3.65
CA ALA A 57 -2.66 31.71 -3.21
C ALA A 57 -2.00 31.27 -4.51
N LEU A 58 -0.87 31.88 -4.84
CA LEU A 58 0.10 31.30 -5.76
C LEU A 58 0.27 29.88 -5.25
N LEU A 59 -0.28 28.92 -5.96
CA LEU A 59 -0.13 27.48 -5.66
C LEU A 59 1.36 27.22 -5.84
N SER A 60 2.12 27.39 -4.76
CA SER A 60 3.48 26.91 -4.64
C SER A 60 3.38 25.40 -4.87
N SER A 61 3.96 24.93 -5.97
CA SER A 61 4.03 23.51 -6.27
C SER A 61 4.77 22.85 -5.12
N ALA A 62 4.13 21.89 -4.45
CA ALA A 62 4.77 21.12 -3.41
C ALA A 62 5.81 20.16 -4.01
N ASN A 63 6.83 19.81 -3.25
CA ASN A 63 7.81 18.82 -3.67
C ASN A 63 7.29 17.40 -3.40
N ALA A 64 7.61 16.47 -4.32
CA ALA A 64 7.42 15.04 -4.10
C ALA A 64 8.78 14.34 -4.21
N LEU A 65 9.36 13.96 -3.07
CA LEU A 65 10.60 13.19 -2.96
C LEU A 65 10.28 11.72 -3.20
N ILE A 66 10.62 11.20 -4.37
CA ILE A 66 10.18 9.90 -4.84
C ILE A 66 11.32 8.90 -4.81
N MET A 67 11.16 7.88 -3.98
CA MET A 67 12.05 6.72 -3.90
C MET A 67 11.45 5.51 -4.60
N ALA A 68 12.28 4.54 -4.96
CA ALA A 68 11.88 3.26 -5.56
C ALA A 68 12.16 2.07 -4.63
N GLY A 69 11.77 0.86 -5.05
CA GLY A 69 11.93 -0.38 -4.29
C GLY A 69 13.27 -1.06 -4.52
N THR A 70 13.42 -2.26 -3.94
CA THR A 70 14.60 -3.13 -4.16
C THR A 70 14.82 -3.37 -5.64
N ASP A 71 16.09 -3.35 -6.07
CA ASP A 71 16.57 -3.56 -7.45
C ASP A 71 16.10 -2.51 -8.47
N MET A 72 15.50 -1.41 -7.98
CA MET A 72 15.12 -0.26 -8.79
C MET A 72 16.12 0.87 -8.55
N HIS A 73 17.29 0.77 -9.17
CA HIS A 73 18.40 1.71 -8.95
C HIS A 73 18.18 3.08 -9.62
N ASP A 74 17.34 3.12 -10.66
CA ASP A 74 16.96 4.34 -11.36
C ASP A 74 15.52 4.71 -11.03
N VAL A 75 15.34 5.93 -10.53
CA VAL A 75 14.01 6.54 -10.34
C VAL A 75 13.72 7.35 -11.60
N ASP A 76 13.24 6.67 -12.63
CA ASP A 76 12.95 7.27 -13.91
C ASP A 76 11.68 8.14 -13.93
N GLN A 77 11.49 8.90 -15.02
CA GLN A 77 10.36 9.80 -15.16
C GLN A 77 9.01 9.07 -15.12
N ALA A 78 8.93 7.86 -15.68
CA ALA A 78 7.70 7.07 -15.69
C ALA A 78 7.29 6.63 -14.29
N TRP A 79 8.28 6.28 -13.44
CA TRP A 79 8.05 5.96 -12.04
C TRP A 79 7.59 7.19 -11.24
N VAL A 80 8.21 8.35 -11.50
CA VAL A 80 7.82 9.62 -10.88
C VAL A 80 6.37 9.99 -11.25
N GLU A 81 6.01 9.91 -12.53
CA GLU A 81 4.64 10.19 -13.00
C GLU A 81 3.63 9.19 -12.40
N MET A 82 3.95 7.91 -12.36
CA MET A 82 3.12 6.89 -11.74
C MET A 82 2.88 7.20 -10.25
N ALA A 83 3.90 7.61 -9.51
CA ALA A 83 3.78 7.97 -8.10
C ALA A 83 2.88 9.19 -7.89
N ILE A 84 3.08 10.24 -8.70
CA ILE A 84 2.31 11.48 -8.58
C ILE A 84 0.87 11.27 -9.05
N ASP A 85 0.65 10.78 -10.27
CA ASP A 85 -0.66 10.72 -10.89
C ASP A 85 -1.51 9.55 -10.40
N GLY A 86 -0.84 8.47 -10.02
CA GLY A 86 -1.51 7.27 -9.53
C GLY A 86 -1.84 7.30 -8.05
N TYR A 87 -1.07 8.02 -7.24
CA TYR A 87 -1.16 7.89 -5.78
C TYR A 87 -1.15 9.22 -5.02
N ILE A 88 -0.21 10.14 -5.30
CA ILE A 88 -0.08 11.37 -4.53
C ILE A 88 -1.24 12.32 -4.82
N ARG A 89 -1.43 12.69 -6.08
CA ARG A 89 -2.49 13.64 -6.49
C ARG A 89 -3.89 13.13 -6.18
N PRO A 90 -4.24 11.85 -6.40
CA PRO A 90 -5.58 11.34 -6.06
C PRO A 90 -5.90 11.35 -4.56
N THR A 91 -4.90 11.35 -3.68
CA THR A 91 -5.09 11.22 -2.23
C THR A 91 -4.87 12.52 -1.47
N LEU A 92 -3.93 13.35 -1.90
CA LEU A 92 -3.55 14.60 -1.23
C LEU A 92 -4.00 15.84 -2.01
N GLY A 93 -4.41 15.69 -3.28
CA GLY A 93 -4.71 16.82 -4.17
C GLY A 93 -3.47 17.63 -4.55
N GLY A 94 -3.67 18.78 -5.21
CA GLY A 94 -2.61 19.72 -5.52
C GLY A 94 -1.70 19.32 -6.68
N ASP A 95 -0.71 20.20 -6.94
CA ASP A 95 0.33 19.99 -7.95
C ASP A 95 1.69 19.76 -7.29
N TYR A 96 2.48 18.88 -7.89
CA TYR A 96 3.74 18.43 -7.32
C TYR A 96 4.86 18.49 -8.33
N THR A 97 6.04 18.94 -7.88
CA THR A 97 7.30 18.76 -8.60
C THR A 97 7.94 17.45 -8.12
N GLY A 98 8.01 16.47 -9.02
CA GLY A 98 8.64 15.19 -8.70
C GLY A 98 10.16 15.31 -8.65
N ILE A 99 10.74 14.89 -7.54
CA ILE A 99 12.18 14.89 -7.30
C ILE A 99 12.60 13.44 -7.08
N PRO A 100 13.31 12.81 -8.04
CA PRO A 100 13.86 11.49 -7.85
C PRO A 100 14.86 11.44 -6.70
N VAL A 101 14.68 10.50 -5.76
CA VAL A 101 15.60 10.27 -4.66
C VAL A 101 16.18 8.87 -4.79
N VAL A 102 17.41 8.80 -5.31
CA VAL A 102 18.10 7.54 -5.53
C VAL A 102 18.66 7.03 -4.20
N THR A 103 18.20 5.86 -3.80
CA THR A 103 18.71 5.11 -2.63
C THR A 103 19.52 3.91 -3.10
N PRO A 104 20.27 3.21 -2.23
CA PRO A 104 20.96 1.99 -2.65
C PRO A 104 20.06 0.94 -3.29
N ALA A 105 18.82 0.81 -2.81
CA ALA A 105 17.81 -0.13 -3.32
C ALA A 105 18.32 -1.59 -3.42
N GLN A 106 19.28 -1.97 -2.58
CA GLN A 106 19.97 -3.26 -2.58
C GLN A 106 19.39 -4.20 -1.53
N PHE A 107 19.40 -5.48 -1.83
CA PHE A 107 18.98 -6.52 -0.90
C PHE A 107 19.66 -7.86 -1.24
N TRP A 108 20.79 -8.14 -0.63
CA TRP A 108 21.49 -9.41 -0.78
C TRP A 108 20.59 -10.59 -0.34
N PRO A 109 20.53 -11.71 -1.08
CA PRO A 109 21.19 -11.97 -2.39
C PRO A 109 20.26 -11.66 -3.59
N PHE A 110 19.12 -11.01 -3.41
CA PHE A 110 18.04 -10.89 -4.41
C PHE A 110 18.42 -9.99 -5.59
N GLY A 111 19.12 -8.88 -5.37
CA GLY A 111 19.61 -8.02 -6.44
C GLY A 111 20.97 -8.46 -6.99
N GLY A 112 21.77 -9.16 -6.17
CA GLY A 112 23.08 -9.65 -6.61
C GLY A 112 23.99 -10.10 -5.46
N PRO A 113 25.11 -10.78 -5.81
CA PRO A 113 26.05 -11.29 -4.80
C PRO A 113 26.85 -10.19 -4.08
N ASP A 114 26.95 -9.01 -4.68
CA ASP A 114 27.67 -7.85 -4.15
C ASP A 114 26.76 -6.82 -3.46
N ASP A 115 25.46 -7.10 -3.35
CA ASP A 115 24.49 -6.21 -2.73
C ASP A 115 24.74 -6.06 -1.24
N MET A 116 24.29 -4.91 -0.70
CA MET A 116 24.20 -4.70 0.74
C MET A 116 23.15 -5.62 1.36
N PHE A 117 23.35 -6.00 2.61
CA PHE A 117 22.27 -6.52 3.45
C PHE A 117 21.15 -5.50 3.62
N PHE A 118 19.93 -6.01 3.86
CA PHE A 118 18.72 -5.20 3.90
C PHE A 118 18.83 -3.98 4.82
N ASP A 119 19.22 -4.17 6.07
CA ASP A 119 19.31 -3.09 7.06
C ASP A 119 20.35 -2.03 6.71
N LEU A 120 21.46 -2.42 6.07
CA LEU A 120 22.49 -1.49 5.61
C LEU A 120 21.99 -0.62 4.45
N SER A 121 21.27 -1.23 3.50
CA SER A 121 20.64 -0.51 2.39
C SER A 121 19.58 0.48 2.90
N VAL A 122 18.71 0.05 3.81
CA VAL A 122 17.71 0.90 4.47
C VAL A 122 18.36 2.05 5.24
N LEU A 123 19.42 1.77 6.02
CA LEU A 123 20.13 2.80 6.78
C LEU A 123 20.78 3.85 5.87
N ALA A 124 21.40 3.41 4.78
CA ALA A 124 21.99 4.32 3.80
C ALA A 124 20.91 5.16 3.10
N GLY A 125 19.83 4.53 2.63
CA GLY A 125 18.70 5.21 2.02
C GLY A 125 18.02 6.21 2.97
N THR A 126 17.98 5.90 4.26
CA THR A 126 17.43 6.78 5.27
C THR A 126 18.24 8.07 5.43
N ARG A 127 19.56 8.00 5.32
CA ARG A 127 20.42 9.20 5.33
C ARG A 127 20.21 10.07 4.10
N VAL A 128 19.95 9.44 2.95
CA VAL A 128 19.67 10.14 1.70
C VAL A 128 18.35 10.91 1.79
N ILE A 129 17.27 10.26 2.23
CA ILE A 129 15.97 10.95 2.33
C ILE A 129 15.95 12.03 3.41
N ASP A 130 16.66 11.85 4.53
CA ASP A 130 16.78 12.89 5.54
C ASP A 130 17.48 14.14 4.99
N ALA A 131 18.59 13.96 4.28
CA ALA A 131 19.30 15.07 3.65
C ALA A 131 18.43 15.78 2.60
N ALA A 132 17.60 15.02 1.85
CA ALA A 132 16.67 15.60 0.88
C ALA A 132 15.54 16.40 1.56
N ILE A 133 15.01 15.92 2.68
CA ILE A 133 14.01 16.64 3.47
C ILE A 133 14.61 17.91 4.06
N ASP A 134 15.81 17.83 4.64
CA ASP A 134 16.47 18.98 5.27
C ASP A 134 16.91 20.05 4.25
N ALA A 135 17.02 19.69 2.96
CA ALA A 135 17.38 20.62 1.88
C ALA A 135 16.19 21.43 1.34
N THR A 136 14.94 21.12 1.75
CA THR A 136 13.74 21.83 1.28
C THR A 136 13.09 22.65 2.39
N THR A 137 12.50 23.79 2.00
CA THR A 137 11.65 24.63 2.86
C THR A 137 10.18 24.57 2.42
N GLU A 138 9.92 24.00 1.25
CA GLU A 138 8.60 23.89 0.66
C GLU A 138 7.82 22.70 1.25
N PRO A 139 6.48 22.75 1.21
CA PRO A 139 5.66 21.57 1.52
C PRO A 139 6.12 20.35 0.72
N THR A 140 6.32 19.23 1.39
CA THR A 140 6.99 18.09 0.79
C THR A 140 6.23 16.80 1.08
N VAL A 141 6.08 15.96 0.04
CA VAL A 141 5.59 14.58 0.15
C VAL A 141 6.78 13.63 0.01
N VAL A 142 6.95 12.72 0.96
CA VAL A 142 7.89 11.60 0.88
C VAL A 142 7.16 10.38 0.37
N PHE A 143 7.52 9.93 -0.82
CA PHE A 143 6.96 8.72 -1.41
C PHE A 143 7.93 7.54 -1.25
N GLY A 144 7.41 6.41 -0.73
CA GLY A 144 8.17 5.18 -0.57
C GLY A 144 7.40 3.96 -1.05
N TYR A 145 8.10 3.02 -1.69
CA TYR A 145 7.55 1.76 -2.18
C TYR A 145 8.43 0.59 -1.75
N SER A 146 7.84 -0.49 -1.21
CA SER A 146 8.56 -1.70 -0.82
C SER A 146 9.69 -1.37 0.18
N GLN A 147 10.95 -1.63 -0.12
CA GLN A 147 12.07 -1.29 0.76
C GLN A 147 12.08 0.19 1.15
N SER A 148 11.80 1.10 0.22
CA SER A 148 11.77 2.53 0.56
C SER A 148 10.55 2.94 1.38
N SER A 149 9.52 2.11 1.53
CA SER A 149 8.48 2.32 2.55
C SER A 149 9.02 2.18 3.97
N VAL A 150 10.01 1.29 4.17
CA VAL A 150 10.73 1.15 5.44
C VAL A 150 11.60 2.38 5.70
N ILE A 151 12.27 2.89 4.66
CA ILE A 151 13.03 4.14 4.70
C ILE A 151 12.13 5.32 5.08
N ALA A 152 10.99 5.48 4.41
CA ALA A 152 9.99 6.53 4.70
C ALA A 152 9.45 6.41 6.13
N THR A 153 9.16 5.19 6.60
CA THR A 153 8.73 4.95 7.99
C THR A 153 9.81 5.33 9.00
N ALA A 154 11.08 5.03 8.71
CA ALA A 154 12.20 5.44 9.55
C ALA A 154 12.37 6.97 9.58
N ALA A 155 12.20 7.65 8.45
CA ALA A 155 12.19 9.11 8.38
C ALA A 155 11.02 9.71 9.18
N LYS A 156 9.79 9.16 9.04
CA LYS A 156 8.62 9.58 9.81
C LYS A 156 8.86 9.51 11.32
N ARG A 157 9.47 8.43 11.82
CA ARG A 157 9.80 8.27 13.24
C ARG A 157 10.77 9.35 13.72
N ARG A 158 11.86 9.60 12.98
CA ARG A 158 12.84 10.63 13.34
C ARG A 158 12.30 12.05 13.26
N LEU A 159 11.45 12.34 12.28
CA LEU A 159 10.77 13.63 12.21
C LEU A 159 9.82 13.81 13.39
N ALA A 160 9.12 12.77 13.82
CA ALA A 160 8.26 12.81 15.01
C ALA A 160 9.07 13.05 16.29
N GLU A 161 10.24 12.40 16.44
CA GLU A 161 11.17 12.65 17.53
C GLU A 161 11.70 14.11 17.53
N ARG A 162 12.05 14.64 16.34
CA ARG A 162 12.47 16.05 16.19
C ARG A 162 11.34 17.04 16.51
N ALA A 163 10.10 16.72 16.09
CA ALA A 163 8.93 17.56 16.34
C ALA A 163 8.53 17.58 17.81
N ALA A 164 8.85 16.54 18.56
CA ALA A 164 8.61 16.47 20.01
C ALA A 164 9.53 17.43 20.80
N ASP A 165 10.66 17.87 20.22
CA ASP A 165 11.53 18.91 20.78
C ASP A 165 11.01 20.28 20.33
N ALA A 166 10.44 21.05 21.28
CA ALA A 166 9.83 22.34 21.03
C ALA A 166 10.76 23.36 20.35
N ALA A 167 12.08 23.24 20.53
CA ALA A 167 13.07 24.10 19.89
C ALA A 167 13.18 23.87 18.37
N ASN A 168 12.79 22.70 17.90
CA ASN A 168 12.90 22.30 16.49
C ASN A 168 11.56 22.30 15.75
N ALA A 169 10.43 22.29 16.47
CA ALA A 169 9.09 22.14 15.88
C ALA A 169 8.71 23.28 14.89
N GLU A 170 9.10 24.53 15.20
CA GLU A 170 8.74 25.69 14.39
C GLU A 170 9.57 25.82 13.09
N SER A 171 10.68 25.11 12.97
CA SER A 171 11.60 25.22 11.82
C SER A 171 11.44 24.09 10.79
N MET A 172 10.53 23.13 11.03
CA MET A 172 10.35 21.98 10.15
C MET A 172 9.42 22.31 8.97
N PRO A 173 9.80 21.95 7.73
CA PRO A 173 8.88 22.07 6.60
C PRO A 173 7.66 21.15 6.81
N PRO A 174 6.48 21.51 6.26
CA PRO A 174 5.34 20.60 6.24
C PRO A 174 5.67 19.35 5.43
N VAL A 175 5.67 18.19 6.09
CA VAL A 175 5.96 16.91 5.46
C VAL A 175 4.74 15.98 5.55
N SER A 176 4.42 15.32 4.43
CA SER A 176 3.42 14.25 4.35
C SER A 176 4.08 12.99 3.77
N PHE A 177 3.46 11.84 3.96
CA PHE A 177 3.97 10.56 3.50
C PHE A 177 2.95 9.84 2.62
N VAL A 178 3.43 9.22 1.55
CA VAL A 178 2.68 8.25 0.75
C VAL A 178 3.53 6.99 0.64
N VAL A 179 3.06 5.90 1.21
CA VAL A 179 3.79 4.63 1.24
C VAL A 179 2.97 3.51 0.62
N LEU A 180 3.60 2.80 -0.32
CA LEU A 180 3.04 1.67 -1.03
C LEU A 180 3.76 0.39 -0.61
N ALA A 181 3.03 -0.73 -0.57
CA ALA A 181 3.63 -2.01 -0.18
C ALA A 181 4.39 -1.94 1.15
N ASN A 182 3.81 -1.27 2.14
CA ASN A 182 4.50 -0.91 3.38
C ASN A 182 4.73 -2.12 4.28
N LEU A 183 6.01 -2.53 4.40
CA LEU A 183 6.42 -3.62 5.28
C LEU A 183 6.12 -3.32 6.76
N ASN A 184 6.00 -2.05 7.12
CA ASN A 184 5.68 -1.60 8.47
C ASN A 184 4.18 -1.28 8.69
N ARG A 185 3.30 -1.60 7.71
CA ARG A 185 1.85 -1.45 7.87
C ARG A 185 1.38 -2.12 9.17
N PRO A 186 0.69 -1.43 10.09
CA PRO A 186 0.46 -1.95 11.44
C PRO A 186 -0.34 -3.27 11.47
N ASN A 187 -1.42 -3.37 10.68
CA ASN A 187 -2.11 -4.64 10.47
C ASN A 187 -1.88 -5.10 9.03
N GLY A 188 -0.92 -5.99 8.84
CA GLY A 188 -0.60 -6.61 7.55
C GLY A 188 0.88 -6.59 7.18
N GLY A 189 1.62 -5.57 7.55
CA GLY A 189 3.03 -5.44 7.18
C GLY A 189 3.91 -6.55 7.76
N LEU A 190 4.76 -7.15 6.92
CA LEU A 190 5.62 -8.27 7.31
C LEU A 190 6.52 -7.92 8.50
N ASN A 191 7.12 -6.72 8.51
CA ASN A 191 7.91 -6.24 9.64
C ASN A 191 7.07 -6.10 10.92
N ALA A 192 5.84 -5.62 10.78
CA ALA A 192 4.93 -5.45 11.91
C ALA A 192 4.38 -6.79 12.46
N ARG A 193 4.38 -7.84 11.63
CA ARG A 193 3.99 -9.20 12.05
C ARG A 193 5.00 -9.85 12.99
N PHE A 194 6.30 -9.54 12.83
CA PHE A 194 7.40 -10.17 13.58
C PHE A 194 8.34 -9.13 14.23
N PRO A 195 7.82 -8.15 14.98
CA PRO A 195 8.62 -7.02 15.46
C PRO A 195 9.81 -7.49 16.30
N GLY A 196 11.01 -7.03 15.93
CA GLY A 196 12.25 -7.36 16.61
C GLY A 196 12.90 -8.69 16.20
N ALA A 197 12.26 -9.49 15.33
CA ALA A 197 12.93 -10.65 14.75
C ALA A 197 14.05 -10.20 13.81
N PHE A 198 15.10 -11.02 13.72
CA PHE A 198 16.27 -10.77 12.86
C PHE A 198 16.63 -12.02 12.07
N ILE A 199 16.80 -11.86 10.77
CA ILE A 199 17.32 -12.90 9.87
C ILE A 199 18.77 -12.56 9.57
N GLU A 200 19.69 -13.29 10.20
CA GLU A 200 21.13 -13.02 10.11
C GLU A 200 21.64 -13.14 8.68
N GLU A 201 21.19 -14.14 7.95
CA GLU A 201 21.61 -14.43 6.57
C GLU A 201 21.24 -13.31 5.60
N LEU A 202 20.21 -12.55 5.89
CA LEU A 202 19.73 -11.42 5.07
C LEU A 202 20.13 -10.06 5.64
N GLY A 203 20.65 -10.03 6.88
CA GLY A 203 20.86 -8.80 7.64
C GLY A 203 19.59 -7.98 7.72
N TRP A 204 18.46 -8.64 7.97
CA TRP A 204 17.12 -8.03 7.98
C TRP A 204 16.50 -8.08 9.37
N THR A 205 16.34 -6.92 9.99
CA THR A 205 15.55 -6.73 11.22
C THR A 205 14.12 -6.37 10.86
N PHE A 206 13.16 -7.16 11.32
CA PHE A 206 11.75 -6.81 11.23
C PHE A 206 11.46 -5.64 12.17
N SER A 207 11.45 -4.43 11.63
CA SER A 207 11.18 -3.21 12.38
C SER A 207 9.71 -3.16 12.79
N ALA A 208 9.42 -2.44 13.89
CA ALA A 208 8.04 -2.34 14.40
C ALA A 208 7.09 -1.62 13.43
N ALA A 209 5.79 -1.72 13.71
CA ALA A 209 4.73 -1.03 12.97
C ALA A 209 4.99 0.46 12.80
N ALA A 210 4.58 1.03 11.68
CA ALA A 210 4.64 2.48 11.45
C ALA A 210 3.79 3.22 12.51
N PRO A 211 4.28 4.35 13.07
CA PRO A 211 3.50 5.14 14.02
C PRO A 211 2.34 5.85 13.33
N THR A 212 1.22 6.02 14.05
CA THR A 212 -0.03 6.62 13.54
C THR A 212 -0.50 7.84 14.35
N ASP A 213 0.38 8.36 15.19
CA ASP A 213 0.13 9.46 16.14
C ASP A 213 1.24 10.54 16.11
N THR A 214 1.88 10.69 14.96
CA THR A 214 3.02 11.61 14.77
C THR A 214 2.59 13.02 14.35
N GLY A 215 1.34 13.17 13.92
CA GLY A 215 0.83 14.41 13.32
C GLY A 215 1.19 14.59 11.85
N PHE A 216 2.01 13.72 11.25
CA PHE A 216 2.34 13.75 9.82
C PHE A 216 1.30 13.00 9.00
N THR A 217 0.54 13.73 8.16
CA THR A 217 -0.42 13.13 7.23
C THR A 217 0.23 12.01 6.44
N THR A 218 -0.34 10.81 6.52
CA THR A 218 0.20 9.63 5.86
C THR A 218 -0.87 8.91 5.05
N ILE A 219 -0.53 8.52 3.84
CA ILE A 219 -1.31 7.62 2.98
C ILE A 219 -0.57 6.29 2.91
N ASP A 220 -1.23 5.21 3.31
CA ASP A 220 -0.68 3.85 3.28
C ASP A 220 -1.52 2.98 2.35
N VAL A 221 -0.92 2.49 1.26
CA VAL A 221 -1.60 1.72 0.22
C VAL A 221 -1.10 0.29 0.21
N ALA A 222 -2.01 -0.65 0.39
CA ALA A 222 -1.72 -2.07 0.29
C ALA A 222 -2.65 -2.77 -0.70
N ARG A 223 -2.11 -3.75 -1.42
CA ARG A 223 -2.90 -4.71 -2.21
C ARG A 223 -3.16 -5.95 -1.37
N GLN A 224 -4.36 -6.50 -1.51
CA GLN A 224 -4.74 -7.74 -0.84
C GLN A 224 -3.78 -8.87 -1.26
N TYR A 225 -3.28 -9.61 -0.28
CA TYR A 225 -2.32 -10.72 -0.40
C TYR A 225 -0.90 -10.32 -0.80
N ASP A 226 -0.57 -9.02 -0.85
CA ASP A 226 0.83 -8.61 -0.97
C ASP A 226 1.61 -9.13 0.25
N VAL A 227 2.54 -10.06 0.02
CA VAL A 227 3.31 -10.73 1.08
C VAL A 227 4.05 -9.78 2.01
N PHE A 228 4.36 -8.56 1.55
CA PHE A 228 5.08 -7.56 2.34
C PHE A 228 4.15 -6.61 3.10
N ALA A 229 3.00 -6.23 2.53
CA ALA A 229 2.08 -5.26 3.12
C ALA A 229 0.79 -5.87 3.67
N ASP A 230 0.44 -7.10 3.25
CA ASP A 230 -0.74 -7.84 3.70
C ASP A 230 -0.38 -9.32 3.95
N PHE A 231 0.55 -9.53 4.90
CA PHE A 231 0.98 -10.86 5.35
C PHE A 231 -0.05 -11.46 6.31
N PRO A 232 -0.30 -12.78 6.24
CA PRO A 232 -1.22 -13.47 7.16
C PRO A 232 -0.89 -13.22 8.64
N ARG A 233 -1.92 -13.00 9.46
CA ARG A 233 -1.78 -12.94 10.92
C ARG A 233 -1.46 -14.31 11.51
N TYR A 234 -1.96 -15.37 10.88
CA TYR A 234 -1.80 -16.76 11.31
C TYR A 234 -0.96 -17.54 10.27
N PRO A 235 0.38 -17.39 10.30
CA PRO A 235 1.25 -17.96 9.27
C PRO A 235 1.27 -19.49 9.24
N LEU A 236 0.81 -20.18 10.29
CA LEU A 236 0.60 -21.63 10.28
C LEU A 236 -0.63 -22.07 9.47
N ASN A 237 -1.50 -21.14 9.06
CA ASN A 237 -2.45 -21.42 7.98
C ASN A 237 -1.65 -21.49 6.66
N ALA A 238 -1.27 -22.74 6.31
CA ALA A 238 -0.44 -23.00 5.14
C ALA A 238 -1.08 -22.53 3.83
N VAL A 239 -2.43 -22.56 3.76
CA VAL A 239 -3.17 -22.11 2.57
C VAL A 239 -3.06 -20.59 2.38
N ALA A 240 -3.21 -19.83 3.47
CA ALA A 240 -3.05 -18.37 3.44
C ALA A 240 -1.61 -17.96 3.12
N THR A 241 -0.64 -18.62 3.76
CA THR A 241 0.78 -18.33 3.53
C THR A 241 1.20 -18.69 2.11
N ALA A 242 0.77 -19.85 1.58
CA ALA A 242 1.01 -20.23 0.20
C ALA A 242 0.37 -19.24 -0.78
N ASN A 243 -0.86 -18.79 -0.48
CA ASN A 243 -1.53 -17.77 -1.30
C ASN A 243 -0.74 -16.46 -1.38
N ALA A 244 -0.19 -15.96 -0.25
CA ALA A 244 0.62 -14.74 -0.23
C ALA A 244 1.93 -14.92 -1.04
N VAL A 245 2.58 -16.08 -0.97
CA VAL A 245 3.77 -16.38 -1.76
C VAL A 245 3.44 -16.45 -3.26
N VAL A 246 2.36 -17.15 -3.63
CA VAL A 246 1.90 -17.22 -5.03
C VAL A 246 1.49 -15.83 -5.51
N ALA A 247 0.83 -15.02 -4.67
CA ALA A 247 0.46 -13.65 -5.00
C ALA A 247 1.67 -12.79 -5.40
N LEU A 248 2.81 -12.92 -4.70
CA LEU A 248 4.06 -12.25 -5.07
C LEU A 248 4.49 -12.63 -6.50
N LEU A 249 4.49 -13.93 -6.82
CA LEU A 249 4.88 -14.42 -8.15
C LEU A 249 3.94 -13.93 -9.26
N TYR A 250 2.69 -13.65 -8.93
CA TYR A 250 1.67 -13.13 -9.86
C TYR A 250 1.51 -11.60 -9.80
N GLY A 251 2.47 -10.90 -9.21
CA GLY A 251 2.58 -9.45 -9.26
C GLY A 251 1.64 -8.71 -8.30
N ALA A 252 1.24 -9.32 -7.19
CA ALA A 252 0.51 -8.59 -6.14
C ALA A 252 1.36 -7.47 -5.52
N HIS A 253 2.68 -7.58 -5.60
CA HIS A 253 3.62 -6.56 -5.17
C HIS A 253 3.95 -5.49 -6.23
N ASP A 254 3.39 -5.60 -7.44
CA ASP A 254 3.60 -4.63 -8.53
C ASP A 254 2.49 -3.55 -8.54
N TYR A 255 2.76 -2.42 -7.90
CA TYR A 255 1.82 -1.31 -7.77
C TYR A 255 1.72 -0.44 -9.02
N SER A 256 2.52 -0.69 -10.07
CA SER A 256 2.32 -0.05 -11.37
C SER A 256 1.07 -0.56 -12.10
N ARG A 257 0.53 -1.72 -11.70
CA ARG A 257 -0.67 -2.35 -12.29
C ARG A 257 -1.98 -1.87 -11.69
N VAL A 258 -1.93 -1.06 -10.65
CA VAL A 258 -3.10 -0.52 -9.96
C VAL A 258 -2.90 0.97 -9.69
N THR A 259 -3.95 1.67 -9.31
CA THR A 259 -3.90 3.11 -9.03
C THR A 259 -5.02 3.53 -8.08
N LEU A 260 -4.87 4.67 -7.45
CA LEU A 260 -5.94 5.33 -6.72
C LEU A 260 -6.62 6.46 -7.53
N ASN A 261 -6.23 6.66 -8.79
CA ASN A 261 -6.85 7.65 -9.68
C ASN A 261 -8.15 7.10 -10.28
N PRO A 262 -9.34 7.65 -9.92
CA PRO A 262 -10.61 7.15 -10.43
C PRO A 262 -10.82 7.32 -11.94
N ALA A 263 -10.03 8.17 -12.59
CA ALA A 263 -10.10 8.36 -14.04
C ALA A 263 -9.28 7.31 -14.83
N ASP A 264 -8.47 6.52 -14.14
CA ASP A 264 -7.62 5.49 -14.75
C ASP A 264 -8.34 4.13 -14.76
N PRO A 265 -8.34 3.36 -15.87
CA PRO A 265 -8.99 2.05 -15.93
C PRO A 265 -8.40 1.00 -14.96
N ARG A 266 -7.22 1.23 -14.40
CA ARG A 266 -6.60 0.38 -13.36
C ARG A 266 -7.14 0.63 -11.95
N TYR A 267 -8.03 1.63 -11.78
CA TYR A 267 -8.67 1.93 -10.49
C TYR A 267 -9.70 0.87 -10.14
N ASP A 268 -9.64 0.38 -8.90
CA ASP A 268 -10.67 -0.52 -8.35
C ASP A 268 -11.61 0.24 -7.42
N ALA A 269 -12.87 0.36 -7.81
CA ALA A 269 -13.92 1.04 -7.03
C ALA A 269 -14.25 0.31 -5.71
N ASN A 270 -13.84 -0.96 -5.56
CA ASN A 270 -14.00 -1.72 -4.31
C ASN A 270 -12.84 -1.48 -3.32
N THR A 271 -11.92 -0.56 -3.63
CA THR A 271 -10.84 -0.18 -2.71
C THR A 271 -11.44 0.27 -1.37
N VAL A 272 -11.02 -0.40 -0.30
CA VAL A 272 -11.45 -0.07 1.06
C VAL A 272 -10.60 1.07 1.60
N VAL A 273 -11.25 2.10 2.16
CA VAL A 273 -10.57 3.25 2.76
C VAL A 273 -10.89 3.31 4.24
N GLN A 274 -9.85 3.44 5.07
CA GLN A 274 -9.98 3.55 6.52
C GLN A 274 -9.02 4.60 7.09
N GLN A 275 -9.54 5.50 7.93
CA GLN A 275 -8.73 6.45 8.70
C GLN A 275 -8.38 5.86 10.07
N PHE A 276 -7.11 5.97 10.48
CA PHE A 276 -6.67 5.64 11.83
C PHE A 276 -5.50 6.55 12.23
N GLY A 277 -5.69 7.33 13.28
CA GLY A 277 -4.71 8.35 13.69
C GLY A 277 -4.44 9.37 12.58
N ASP A 278 -3.17 9.61 12.28
CA ASP A 278 -2.71 10.51 11.22
C ASP A 278 -2.64 9.84 9.83
N THR A 279 -3.05 8.58 9.72
CA THR A 279 -2.86 7.75 8.52
C THR A 279 -4.19 7.34 7.89
N THR A 280 -4.31 7.54 6.57
CA THR A 280 -5.39 7.00 5.73
C THR A 280 -4.89 5.74 5.01
N TYR A 281 -5.55 4.63 5.25
CA TYR A 281 -5.25 3.33 4.68
C TYR A 281 -6.13 3.04 3.47
N TYR A 282 -5.50 2.72 2.35
CA TYR A 282 -6.16 2.21 1.16
C TYR A 282 -5.81 0.73 1.02
N PHE A 283 -6.84 -0.10 0.83
CA PHE A 283 -6.67 -1.53 0.65
C PHE A 283 -7.37 -1.97 -0.64
N ILE A 284 -6.55 -2.32 -1.64
CA ILE A 284 -7.00 -2.66 -2.99
C ILE A 284 -7.26 -4.16 -3.03
N PRO A 285 -8.50 -4.63 -3.30
CA PRO A 285 -8.83 -6.05 -3.31
C PRO A 285 -8.19 -6.78 -4.49
N THR A 286 -8.06 -8.09 -4.36
CA THR A 286 -7.60 -8.98 -5.42
C THR A 286 -8.78 -9.84 -5.89
N PRO A 287 -9.34 -9.57 -7.08
CA PRO A 287 -10.57 -10.22 -7.53
C PRO A 287 -10.46 -11.75 -7.65
N MET A 288 -9.34 -12.23 -8.19
CA MET A 288 -9.07 -13.66 -8.35
C MET A 288 -8.09 -14.15 -7.30
N LEU A 289 -8.37 -15.28 -6.66
CA LEU A 289 -7.48 -15.86 -5.65
C LEU A 289 -6.13 -16.27 -6.27
N PRO A 290 -5.02 -15.66 -5.86
CA PRO A 290 -3.70 -15.94 -6.46
C PRO A 290 -3.32 -17.41 -6.46
N LEU A 291 -3.66 -18.14 -5.39
CA LEU A 291 -3.35 -19.56 -5.24
C LEU A 291 -3.89 -20.45 -6.38
N LEU A 292 -4.97 -20.03 -7.06
CA LEU A 292 -5.58 -20.77 -8.17
C LEU A 292 -5.00 -20.40 -9.54
N ARG A 293 -4.21 -19.31 -9.64
CA ARG A 293 -3.64 -18.85 -10.91
C ARG A 293 -2.73 -19.90 -11.59
N PRO A 294 -1.79 -20.57 -10.87
CA PRO A 294 -0.98 -21.63 -11.49
C PRO A 294 -1.79 -22.74 -12.12
N LEU A 295 -2.93 -23.12 -11.53
CA LEU A 295 -3.81 -24.14 -12.09
C LEU A 295 -4.49 -23.67 -13.37
N ARG A 296 -4.89 -22.39 -13.44
CA ARG A 296 -5.41 -21.79 -14.68
C ARG A 296 -4.38 -21.79 -15.79
N ASP A 297 -3.14 -21.42 -15.48
CA ASP A 297 -2.03 -21.38 -16.44
C ASP A 297 -1.68 -22.79 -16.96
N LEU A 298 -1.88 -23.82 -16.14
CA LEU A 298 -1.74 -25.24 -16.52
C LEU A 298 -2.92 -25.77 -17.33
N GLY A 299 -3.97 -24.95 -17.57
CA GLY A 299 -5.12 -25.32 -18.39
C GLY A 299 -6.19 -26.15 -17.68
N PHE A 300 -6.24 -26.11 -16.35
CA PHE A 300 -7.38 -26.68 -15.62
C PHE A 300 -8.66 -25.96 -16.00
N ASP A 301 -9.77 -26.70 -15.99
CA ASP A 301 -11.09 -26.20 -16.36
C ASP A 301 -11.44 -24.93 -15.56
N PRO A 302 -11.65 -23.77 -16.22
CA PRO A 302 -11.97 -22.52 -15.54
C PRO A 302 -13.23 -22.61 -14.67
N VAL A 303 -14.25 -23.34 -15.10
CA VAL A 303 -15.52 -23.51 -14.36
C VAL A 303 -15.30 -24.24 -13.04
N LEU A 304 -14.44 -25.28 -13.05
CA LEU A 304 -14.08 -25.98 -11.83
C LEU A 304 -13.28 -25.08 -10.88
N LEU A 305 -12.36 -24.27 -11.40
CA LEU A 305 -11.57 -23.34 -10.59
C LEU A 305 -12.45 -22.23 -10.01
N ASP A 306 -13.39 -21.68 -10.79
CA ASP A 306 -14.35 -20.70 -10.31
C ASP A 306 -15.28 -21.27 -9.23
N ALA A 307 -15.68 -22.53 -9.37
CA ALA A 307 -16.53 -23.20 -8.39
C ALA A 307 -15.82 -23.50 -7.05
N VAL A 308 -14.51 -23.74 -7.05
CA VAL A 308 -13.76 -23.98 -5.81
C VAL A 308 -13.25 -22.69 -5.17
N GLU A 309 -13.17 -21.59 -5.93
CA GLU A 309 -12.61 -20.33 -5.45
C GLU A 309 -13.29 -19.78 -4.21
N PRO A 310 -14.64 -19.72 -4.07
CA PRO A 310 -15.29 -19.19 -2.89
C PRO A 310 -14.85 -19.91 -1.60
N ALA A 311 -14.85 -21.25 -1.60
CA ALA A 311 -14.43 -22.04 -0.44
C ALA A 311 -12.93 -21.88 -0.14
N MET A 312 -12.10 -21.89 -1.18
CA MET A 312 -10.65 -21.63 -1.01
C MET A 312 -10.37 -20.24 -0.47
N ARG A 313 -11.13 -19.23 -0.88
CA ARG A 313 -11.01 -17.86 -0.37
C ARG A 313 -11.35 -17.78 1.12
N VAL A 314 -12.39 -18.47 1.58
CA VAL A 314 -12.72 -18.56 3.01
C VAL A 314 -11.55 -19.16 3.80
N LEU A 315 -10.95 -20.24 3.32
CA LEU A 315 -9.79 -20.87 3.98
C LEU A 315 -8.55 -19.93 4.01
N VAL A 316 -8.31 -19.19 2.93
CA VAL A 316 -7.23 -18.21 2.87
C VAL A 316 -7.50 -17.06 3.84
N GLU A 317 -8.70 -16.44 3.78
CA GLU A 317 -9.06 -15.31 4.63
C GLU A 317 -9.07 -15.65 6.12
N PHE A 318 -9.29 -16.91 6.49
CA PHE A 318 -9.14 -17.40 7.85
C PHE A 318 -7.69 -17.27 8.39
N GLY A 319 -6.70 -17.08 7.53
CA GLY A 319 -5.32 -16.75 7.89
C GLY A 319 -5.08 -15.27 8.20
N TYR A 320 -6.08 -14.41 7.97
CA TYR A 320 -5.96 -12.95 8.10
C TYR A 320 -6.89 -12.42 9.19
N ASP A 321 -6.54 -11.30 9.79
CA ASP A 321 -7.44 -10.53 10.66
C ASP A 321 -7.95 -9.29 9.92
N ARG A 322 -9.16 -9.40 9.39
CA ARG A 322 -9.84 -8.30 8.71
C ARG A 322 -10.74 -7.48 9.63
N SER A 323 -10.87 -7.89 10.91
CA SER A 323 -11.70 -7.22 11.91
C SER A 323 -10.96 -6.11 12.64
N THR A 324 -9.66 -6.25 12.85
CA THR A 324 -8.80 -5.24 13.46
C THR A 324 -8.50 -4.11 12.47
N PRO A 325 -8.62 -2.84 12.87
CA PRO A 325 -8.27 -1.70 12.02
C PRO A 325 -6.87 -1.79 11.43
N PHE A 326 -6.69 -1.31 10.18
CA PHE A 326 -5.39 -1.37 9.50
C PHE A 326 -4.27 -0.64 10.25
N GLY A 327 -4.61 0.43 10.99
CA GLY A 327 -3.65 1.20 11.78
C GLY A 327 -3.33 0.63 13.17
N GLN A 328 -3.98 -0.44 13.57
CA GLN A 328 -3.72 -1.08 14.86
C GLN A 328 -2.65 -2.17 14.72
N PRO A 329 -1.51 -2.07 15.43
CA PRO A 329 -0.46 -3.07 15.35
C PRO A 329 -0.95 -4.47 15.73
N THR A 330 -0.68 -5.45 14.86
CA THR A 330 -1.04 -6.86 15.07
C THR A 330 0.14 -7.76 14.72
N GLY A 331 0.77 -8.35 15.73
CA GLY A 331 1.80 -9.37 15.56
C GLY A 331 1.24 -10.69 15.05
N ALA A 332 2.11 -11.50 14.43
CA ALA A 332 1.76 -12.86 14.04
C ALA A 332 1.38 -13.70 15.26
N GLN A 333 0.42 -14.61 15.09
CA GLN A 333 -0.04 -15.55 16.10
C GLN A 333 -0.06 -16.96 15.53
N LEU A 334 0.17 -17.97 16.35
CA LEU A 334 0.22 -19.35 15.90
C LEU A 334 -1.18 -19.94 15.66
N ILE A 335 -2.13 -19.57 16.51
CA ILE A 335 -3.49 -20.15 16.50
C ILE A 335 -4.48 -19.00 16.30
N PRO A 336 -5.41 -19.14 15.33
CA PRO A 336 -6.51 -18.19 15.18
C PRO A 336 -7.33 -18.11 16.48
N ARG A 337 -7.68 -16.88 16.85
CA ARG A 337 -8.66 -16.61 17.93
C ARG A 337 -10.08 -16.58 17.38
N GLU A 338 -10.22 -16.83 16.09
CA GLU A 338 -11.46 -16.73 15.35
C GLU A 338 -12.37 -17.89 15.65
N ASP A 339 -13.67 -17.64 15.50
CA ASP A 339 -14.73 -18.60 15.75
C ASP A 339 -14.74 -19.67 14.65
N PHE A 340 -14.35 -20.90 14.98
CA PHE A 340 -14.41 -22.03 14.06
C PHE A 340 -15.84 -22.35 13.62
N GLU A 341 -16.85 -22.04 14.43
CA GLU A 341 -18.24 -22.18 14.02
C GLU A 341 -18.61 -21.17 12.92
N GLN A 342 -18.00 -19.97 12.95
CA GLN A 342 -18.15 -19.01 11.86
C GLN A 342 -17.46 -19.50 10.59
N LEU A 343 -16.27 -20.10 10.70
CA LEU A 343 -15.58 -20.72 9.57
C LEU A 343 -16.45 -21.81 8.90
N ASP A 344 -17.07 -22.68 9.70
CA ASP A 344 -17.93 -23.73 9.18
C ASP A 344 -19.15 -23.15 8.44
N ARG A 345 -19.77 -22.09 8.98
CA ARG A 345 -20.89 -21.38 8.32
C ARG A 345 -20.45 -20.75 7.00
N ASP A 346 -19.31 -20.02 7.01
CA ASP A 346 -18.81 -19.35 5.83
C ASP A 346 -18.40 -20.34 4.73
N LEU A 347 -17.81 -21.49 5.12
CA LEU A 347 -17.51 -22.58 4.19
C LEU A 347 -18.77 -23.20 3.59
N ALA A 348 -19.82 -23.41 4.39
CA ALA A 348 -21.07 -23.94 3.88
C ALA A 348 -21.69 -23.02 2.82
N VAL A 349 -21.72 -21.73 3.06
CA VAL A 349 -22.19 -20.72 2.09
C VAL A 349 -21.33 -20.74 0.82
N ALA A 350 -20.01 -20.72 0.97
CA ALA A 350 -19.07 -20.70 -0.16
C ALA A 350 -19.12 -21.98 -1.01
N ILE A 351 -19.41 -23.14 -0.40
CA ILE A 351 -19.63 -24.40 -1.13
C ILE A 351 -20.92 -24.34 -1.96
N GLU A 352 -22.00 -23.75 -1.43
CA GLU A 352 -23.24 -23.57 -2.20
C GLU A 352 -23.04 -22.59 -3.37
N GLU A 353 -22.27 -21.50 -3.19
CA GLU A 353 -21.86 -20.61 -4.29
C GLU A 353 -21.13 -21.40 -5.39
N GLY A 354 -20.17 -22.23 -4.99
CA GLY A 354 -19.43 -23.09 -5.93
C GLY A 354 -20.35 -24.08 -6.67
N ARG A 355 -21.33 -24.67 -6.00
CA ARG A 355 -22.34 -25.55 -6.63
C ARG A 355 -23.18 -24.80 -7.64
N ALA A 356 -23.62 -23.58 -7.29
CA ALA A 356 -24.41 -22.74 -8.21
C ALA A 356 -23.64 -22.42 -9.50
N ILE A 357 -22.32 -22.17 -9.41
CA ILE A 357 -21.45 -21.96 -10.59
C ILE A 357 -21.44 -23.22 -11.48
N LEU A 358 -21.28 -24.40 -10.89
CA LEU A 358 -21.28 -25.67 -11.64
C LEU A 358 -22.64 -25.95 -12.30
N ASP A 359 -23.73 -25.65 -11.62
CA ASP A 359 -25.08 -25.90 -12.16
C ASP A 359 -25.41 -24.92 -13.28
N ALA A 360 -25.03 -23.63 -13.15
CA ALA A 360 -25.16 -22.65 -14.24
C ALA A 360 -24.37 -23.03 -15.49
N ALA A 361 -23.23 -23.69 -15.33
CA ALA A 361 -22.42 -24.17 -16.45
C ALA A 361 -23.01 -25.38 -17.20
N LYS A 362 -23.90 -26.16 -16.55
CA LYS A 362 -24.58 -27.31 -17.15
C LYS A 362 -25.75 -26.90 -18.04
N ASP A 363 -26.44 -25.76 -17.72
CA ASP A 363 -27.60 -25.25 -18.44
C ASP A 363 -27.36 -23.81 -18.98
N PRO A 364 -26.53 -23.65 -20.02
CA PRO A 364 -26.20 -22.34 -20.55
C PRO A 364 -27.40 -21.61 -21.22
N ILE A 365 -28.48 -22.29 -21.50
CA ILE A 365 -29.69 -21.72 -22.15
C ILE A 365 -30.61 -21.00 -21.15
N GLY A 366 -30.49 -21.28 -19.85
CA GLY A 366 -31.22 -20.61 -18.78
C GLY A 366 -30.53 -19.36 -18.22
N ALA A 367 -29.34 -19.04 -18.66
CA ALA A 367 -28.44 -18.07 -18.02
C ALA A 367 -28.79 -16.57 -18.29
N ASP A 368 -29.81 -16.26 -19.13
CA ASP A 368 -30.30 -14.88 -19.30
C ASP A 368 -31.01 -14.32 -18.03
N ALA A 369 -31.16 -15.17 -17.00
CA ALA A 369 -31.67 -14.79 -15.69
C ALA A 369 -30.65 -15.04 -14.55
N ALA A 370 -29.36 -15.16 -14.87
CA ALA A 370 -28.32 -15.36 -13.85
C ALA A 370 -28.32 -14.15 -12.88
N PRO A 371 -28.41 -14.42 -11.56
CA PRO A 371 -28.20 -13.36 -10.58
C PRO A 371 -26.82 -12.78 -10.81
N THR A 372 -26.75 -11.47 -10.93
CA THR A 372 -25.47 -10.72 -10.88
C THR A 372 -24.72 -11.24 -9.67
N LEU A 373 -23.59 -11.93 -9.92
CA LEU A 373 -22.76 -12.48 -8.84
C LEU A 373 -22.55 -11.35 -7.82
N PRO A 374 -22.85 -11.55 -6.53
CA PRO A 374 -22.52 -10.57 -5.53
C PRO A 374 -21.01 -10.33 -5.65
N ALA A 375 -20.61 -9.07 -5.64
CA ALA A 375 -19.21 -8.71 -5.59
C ALA A 375 -18.52 -9.57 -4.52
N PRO A 376 -17.31 -10.10 -4.77
CA PRO A 376 -16.65 -11.05 -3.88
C PRO A 376 -16.77 -10.54 -2.46
N THR A 377 -17.21 -11.42 -1.55
CA THR A 377 -17.63 -11.10 -0.18
C THR A 377 -16.73 -10.03 0.39
N ALA A 378 -17.26 -8.82 0.46
CA ALA A 378 -16.48 -7.64 0.80
C ALA A 378 -15.74 -7.94 2.10
N VAL A 379 -14.44 -7.75 2.08
CA VAL A 379 -13.63 -7.64 3.30
C VAL A 379 -14.53 -7.00 4.36
N ARG A 380 -14.85 -7.74 5.42
CA ARG A 380 -15.81 -7.34 6.45
C ARG A 380 -15.48 -5.93 6.85
N ARG A 381 -16.33 -4.98 6.46
CA ARG A 381 -16.11 -3.55 6.67
C ARG A 381 -15.96 -3.34 8.16
N PRO A 382 -14.82 -2.88 8.67
CA PRO A 382 -14.70 -2.59 10.09
C PRO A 382 -15.79 -1.58 10.45
N PRO A 383 -16.38 -1.64 11.65
CA PRO A 383 -17.43 -0.74 12.06
C PRO A 383 -16.93 0.70 11.91
N ARG A 384 -17.71 1.50 11.23
CA ARG A 384 -17.46 2.93 11.06
C ARG A 384 -17.39 3.53 12.45
N ALA A 385 -16.24 4.10 12.84
CA ALA A 385 -16.12 4.80 14.10
C ALA A 385 -17.22 5.88 14.15
N SER A 386 -18.12 5.77 15.15
CA SER A 386 -19.16 6.76 15.37
C SER A 386 -18.52 8.08 15.75
N PRO A 387 -19.01 9.24 15.24
CA PRO A 387 -18.46 10.54 15.58
C PRO A 387 -18.64 10.98 17.04
N ASP A 388 -19.29 10.16 17.87
CA ASP A 388 -19.64 10.45 19.26
C ASP A 388 -18.79 9.70 20.31
N SER A 389 -17.52 9.45 20.06
CA SER A 389 -16.63 9.03 21.14
C SER A 389 -16.21 10.25 21.97
N PRO A 390 -16.51 10.28 23.29
CA PRO A 390 -16.17 11.43 24.11
C PRO A 390 -14.63 11.58 24.16
N ARG A 391 -14.20 12.79 23.83
CA ARG A 391 -12.83 13.27 23.97
C ARG A 391 -12.38 13.04 25.41
N ALA A 392 -11.43 12.14 25.63
CA ALA A 392 -10.86 11.89 26.94
C ALA A 392 -10.26 13.19 27.47
N GLN A 393 -10.84 13.71 28.55
CA GLN A 393 -10.27 14.80 29.32
C GLN A 393 -9.05 14.29 30.08
N PRO A 394 -7.95 15.05 30.17
CA PRO A 394 -6.82 14.66 31.00
C PRO A 394 -7.22 14.73 32.46
N ALA A 395 -7.00 13.65 33.19
CA ALA A 395 -7.22 13.59 34.65
C ALA A 395 -6.23 14.50 35.40
N PRO A 396 -6.66 15.21 36.46
CA PRO A 396 -5.78 16.04 37.23
C PRO A 396 -4.89 15.19 38.18
N GLY A 397 -3.62 15.47 38.13
CA GLY A 397 -2.52 15.22 39.00
C GLY A 397 -2.67 14.20 40.13
N ALA A 398 -2.03 13.05 39.99
CA ALA A 398 -1.66 12.20 41.13
C ALA A 398 -0.14 12.32 41.38
N ARG A 399 0.17 12.77 42.57
CA ARG A 399 1.49 13.00 43.13
C ARG A 399 2.26 11.69 43.27
N ALA A 400 3.44 11.58 42.67
CA ALA A 400 4.29 10.40 42.69
C ALA A 400 4.82 10.14 44.08
N THR A 401 4.51 8.99 44.64
CA THR A 401 5.27 8.38 45.75
C THR A 401 6.27 7.38 45.20
N ARG A 402 7.52 7.66 45.51
CA ARG A 402 8.72 6.91 45.10
C ARG A 402 8.75 5.58 45.87
N ALA A 403 8.64 4.46 45.20
CA ALA A 403 9.03 3.16 45.74
C ALA A 403 10.16 2.60 44.85
N GLN A 404 11.32 2.43 45.49
CA GLN A 404 12.48 1.77 44.90
C GLN A 404 12.23 0.26 44.90
N SER A 405 12.29 -0.36 43.73
CA SER A 405 12.54 -1.79 43.60
C SER A 405 13.61 -2.01 42.55
N ALA A 406 14.70 -2.65 43.00
CA ALA A 406 15.86 -2.99 42.20
C ALA A 406 15.52 -4.08 41.18
N SER A 407 15.86 -3.84 39.91
CA SER A 407 15.93 -4.87 38.86
C SER A 407 17.39 -5.16 38.51
N PRO A 408 17.75 -6.42 38.23
CA PRO A 408 19.14 -6.79 37.93
C PRO A 408 19.55 -6.26 36.55
N GLY A 409 20.71 -5.65 36.50
CA GLY A 409 21.27 -5.03 35.30
C GLY A 409 21.56 -6.03 34.18
N ILE A 410 21.00 -5.73 33.01
CA ILE A 410 21.46 -6.27 31.75
C ILE A 410 22.37 -5.19 31.14
N THR A 411 23.64 -5.49 31.01
CA THR A 411 24.64 -4.61 30.44
C THR A 411 24.43 -4.57 28.91
N PRO A 412 24.23 -3.41 28.27
CA PRO A 412 24.14 -3.36 26.82
C PRO A 412 25.53 -3.57 26.21
N ALA A 413 25.62 -4.49 25.26
CA ALA A 413 26.83 -4.69 24.46
C ALA A 413 27.11 -3.42 23.62
N PRO A 414 28.39 -3.03 23.47
CA PRO A 414 28.74 -1.77 22.85
C PRO A 414 28.49 -1.80 21.34
N LYS A 415 27.55 -0.99 20.83
CA LYS A 415 27.26 -0.75 19.40
C LYS A 415 28.47 -0.33 18.56
N ALA A 416 29.59 0.01 19.19
CA ALA A 416 30.82 0.39 18.49
C ALA A 416 31.62 -0.77 17.89
N ALA A 417 31.47 -1.99 18.40
CA ALA A 417 32.25 -3.14 17.90
C ALA A 417 31.77 -3.66 16.53
N VAL A 418 30.45 -3.58 16.27
CA VAL A 418 29.88 -4.04 14.99
C VAL A 418 30.27 -3.12 13.84
N LEU A 419 30.36 -1.80 14.08
CA LEU A 419 30.80 -0.84 13.04
C LEU A 419 32.28 -0.96 12.70
N GLN A 420 33.13 -1.40 13.64
CA GLN A 420 34.56 -1.61 13.37
C GLN A 420 34.84 -2.92 12.62
N ALA A 421 34.04 -3.97 12.84
CA ALA A 421 34.15 -5.22 12.11
C ALA A 421 33.78 -5.06 10.61
N THR A 422 32.73 -4.28 10.34
CA THR A 422 32.26 -4.00 8.97
C THR A 422 33.28 -3.18 8.16
N ALA A 423 33.94 -2.20 8.80
CA ALA A 423 34.97 -1.39 8.15
C ALA A 423 36.26 -2.19 7.86
N ALA A 424 36.56 -3.23 8.65
CA ALA A 424 37.71 -4.11 8.43
C ALA A 424 37.43 -5.08 7.25
N GLN A 425 36.24 -5.59 7.10
CA GLN A 425 35.83 -6.44 5.96
C GLN A 425 35.83 -5.68 4.63
N GLN A 426 35.40 -4.43 4.59
CA GLN A 426 35.44 -3.62 3.37
C GLN A 426 36.88 -3.26 2.92
N ARG A 427 37.87 -3.23 3.84
CA ARG A 427 39.28 -2.99 3.48
C ARG A 427 39.98 -4.23 2.94
N ALA A 428 39.47 -5.42 3.21
CA ALA A 428 40.04 -6.68 2.74
C ALA A 428 39.61 -7.09 1.33
N ALA A 429 38.60 -6.43 0.76
CA ALA A 429 38.01 -6.74 -0.54
C ALA A 429 38.51 -5.87 -1.70
N THR A 430 39.60 -5.10 -1.54
CA THR A 430 40.22 -4.36 -2.65
C THR A 430 41.16 -5.28 -3.41
N PRO A 431 40.93 -5.62 -4.71
CA PRO A 431 41.86 -6.46 -5.49
C PRO A 431 43.15 -5.71 -5.69
N GLY A 432 44.28 -6.36 -5.32
CA GLY A 432 45.62 -5.88 -5.56
C GLY A 432 45.87 -5.68 -7.04
N ALA A 433 46.44 -4.54 -7.41
CA ALA A 433 46.88 -4.21 -8.77
C ALA A 433 47.87 -5.27 -9.28
N LEU A 434 47.58 -5.85 -10.44
CA LEU A 434 48.47 -6.71 -11.19
C LEU A 434 49.72 -5.92 -11.66
N PRO A 435 50.91 -6.44 -11.58
CA PRO A 435 52.12 -5.77 -12.09
C PRO A 435 52.11 -5.72 -13.62
N ALA A 436 52.44 -4.57 -14.16
CA ALA A 436 52.58 -4.32 -15.60
C ALA A 436 53.63 -5.23 -16.24
N SER A 437 53.23 -6.01 -17.25
CA SER A 437 54.10 -6.77 -18.10
C SER A 437 54.90 -5.87 -19.06
N ARG A 438 56.24 -6.02 -19.07
CA ARG A 438 57.20 -5.35 -19.94
C ARG A 438 57.13 -5.97 -21.34
N PRO A 439 57.20 -5.20 -22.44
CA PRO A 439 57.26 -5.77 -23.79
C PRO A 439 58.65 -6.38 -24.11
N PRO A 440 58.71 -7.41 -25.00
CA PRO A 440 59.95 -8.01 -25.42
C PRO A 440 60.66 -7.13 -26.42
N ARG A 441 62.02 -7.24 -26.42
CA ARG A 441 62.93 -6.67 -27.42
C ARG A 441 62.84 -7.41 -28.74
#